data_5279ad74c1fb39884d9e4026efeab528
#
_entry.id   5279ad74c1fb39884d9e4026efeab528
#
_cell.length_a   1.000
_cell.length_b   1.000
_cell.length_c   1.000
_cell.angle_alpha   90.00
_cell.angle_beta   90.00
_cell.angle_gamma   90.00
#
_symmetry.space_group_name_H-M   'P 1'
#
loop_
_entity.id
_entity.type
_entity.pdbx_description
1 polymer ?
#
loop_
_entity_poly.entity_id
_entity_poly.type
_entity_poly.pdbx_seq_one_letter_code
_entity_poly.pdbx_strand_id
1 'polypeptide(L)'
;MSPEQMLTVAVEEARAGLAEGGIPIGAALFGPDGEVLGRGHNRRVQDGDPSMHAETAAFRAAGRLRGYGRTTMVTTLSPCWYCSGLVRQFGIGRVVVGEARTFFGGHDWLTEHGVEVTVLDDPICVNLMTDFIAARPDLWFEDIGE
;
A
#
# COMPACT_ATOMS: atom_id res chain seq x y z
N MET A 1 -0.70 -16.44 8.57
CA MET A 1 -0.20 -16.08 7.22
C MET A 1 1.09 -15.28 7.36
N SER A 2 2.11 -15.64 6.60
CA SER A 2 3.39 -14.92 6.64
C SER A 2 3.31 -13.57 5.94
N PRO A 3 4.22 -12.61 6.23
CA PRO A 3 4.29 -11.36 5.48
C PRO A 3 4.36 -11.54 3.97
N GLU A 4 5.13 -12.55 3.52
CA GLU A 4 5.28 -12.86 2.09
C GLU A 4 3.97 -13.34 1.47
N GLN A 5 3.22 -14.16 2.19
CA GLN A 5 1.89 -14.62 1.74
C GLN A 5 0.89 -13.46 1.70
N MET A 6 0.91 -12.59 2.69
CA MET A 6 0.09 -11.38 2.70
C MET A 6 0.40 -10.49 1.52
N LEU A 7 1.68 -10.35 1.18
CA LEU A 7 2.12 -9.52 0.06
C LEU A 7 1.56 -10.00 -1.28
N THR A 8 1.34 -11.30 -1.47
CA THR A 8 0.78 -11.82 -2.73
C THR A 8 -0.58 -11.21 -3.04
N VAL A 9 -1.40 -10.96 -2.02
CA VAL A 9 -2.72 -10.32 -2.20
C VAL A 9 -2.55 -8.88 -2.68
N ALA A 10 -1.63 -8.13 -2.09
CA ALA A 10 -1.34 -6.77 -2.51
C ALA A 10 -0.76 -6.71 -3.92
N VAL A 11 0.09 -7.67 -4.30
CA VAL A 11 0.65 -7.76 -5.67
C VAL A 11 -0.46 -8.05 -6.70
N GLU A 12 -1.42 -8.92 -6.37
CA GLU A 12 -2.58 -9.15 -7.23
C GLU A 12 -3.34 -7.84 -7.50
N GLU A 13 -3.55 -7.04 -6.46
CA GLU A 13 -4.21 -5.74 -6.59
C GLU A 13 -3.38 -4.77 -7.44
N ALA A 14 -2.06 -4.73 -7.24
CA ALA A 14 -1.18 -3.88 -8.06
C ALA A 14 -1.27 -4.24 -9.54
N ARG A 15 -1.28 -5.52 -9.85
CA ARG A 15 -1.43 -6.02 -11.24
C ARG A 15 -2.80 -5.69 -11.82
N ALA A 16 -3.85 -5.81 -11.03
CA ALA A 16 -5.20 -5.43 -11.45
C ALA A 16 -5.26 -3.93 -11.81
N GLY A 17 -4.68 -3.08 -10.98
CA GLY A 17 -4.61 -1.64 -11.26
C GLY A 17 -3.81 -1.32 -12.51
N LEU A 18 -2.69 -1.99 -12.71
CA LEU A 18 -1.88 -1.83 -13.93
C LEU A 18 -2.67 -2.21 -15.18
N ALA A 19 -3.41 -3.33 -15.14
CA ALA A 19 -4.24 -3.78 -16.24
C ALA A 19 -5.35 -2.78 -16.60
N GLU A 20 -5.79 -1.97 -15.64
CA GLU A 20 -6.77 -0.90 -15.85
C GLU A 20 -6.15 0.41 -16.35
N GLY A 21 -4.84 0.46 -16.53
CA GLY A 21 -4.12 1.67 -16.94
C GLY A 21 -3.68 2.56 -15.78
N GLY A 22 -3.80 2.09 -14.55
CA GLY A 22 -3.43 2.83 -13.36
C GLY A 22 -2.03 2.52 -12.85
N ILE A 23 -1.69 3.14 -11.73
CA ILE A 23 -0.39 2.99 -11.08
C ILE A 23 -0.36 1.65 -10.35
N PRO A 24 0.67 0.80 -10.55
CA PRO A 24 0.69 -0.56 -10.01
C PRO A 24 1.09 -0.61 -8.53
N ILE A 25 0.24 -0.06 -7.69
CA ILE A 25 0.36 -0.12 -6.24
C ILE A 25 -0.89 -0.80 -5.69
N GLY A 26 -0.69 -1.85 -4.91
CA GLY A 26 -1.76 -2.60 -4.29
C GLY A 26 -1.58 -2.70 -2.80
N ALA A 27 -2.69 -2.90 -2.09
CA ALA A 27 -2.69 -3.03 -0.65
C ALA A 27 -3.80 -3.95 -0.17
N ALA A 28 -3.65 -4.46 1.04
CA ALA A 28 -4.69 -5.23 1.72
C ALA A 28 -4.59 -5.00 3.23
N LEU A 29 -5.73 -4.99 3.89
CA LEU A 29 -5.80 -4.94 5.35
C LEU A 29 -6.18 -6.34 5.85
N PHE A 30 -5.34 -6.90 6.71
CA PHE A 30 -5.54 -8.23 7.30
C PHE A 30 -5.93 -8.10 8.76
N GLY A 31 -6.83 -8.98 9.18
CA GLY A 31 -7.18 -9.13 10.58
C GLY A 31 -6.19 -10.00 11.34
N PRO A 32 -6.38 -10.13 12.67
CA PRO A 32 -5.43 -10.85 13.54
C PRO A 32 -5.30 -12.34 13.23
N ASP A 33 -6.29 -12.94 12.60
CA ASP A 33 -6.28 -14.36 12.23
C ASP A 33 -5.85 -14.59 10.77
N GLY A 34 -5.34 -13.57 10.10
CA GLY A 34 -4.88 -13.66 8.72
C GLY A 34 -5.99 -13.52 7.67
N GLU A 35 -7.21 -13.17 8.08
CA GLU A 35 -8.30 -12.92 7.16
C GLU A 35 -8.13 -11.58 6.42
N VAL A 36 -8.48 -11.55 5.14
CA VAL A 36 -8.50 -10.31 4.36
C VAL A 36 -9.76 -9.53 4.75
N LEU A 37 -9.58 -8.38 5.40
CA LEU A 37 -10.68 -7.49 5.76
C LEU A 37 -11.07 -6.57 4.61
N GLY A 38 -10.08 -6.14 3.83
CA GLY A 38 -10.29 -5.32 2.65
C GLY A 38 -9.03 -5.32 1.79
N ARG A 39 -9.21 -5.09 0.49
CA ARG A 39 -8.11 -5.02 -0.47
C ARG A 39 -8.42 -4.00 -1.54
N GLY A 40 -7.39 -3.43 -2.14
CA GLY A 40 -7.57 -2.43 -3.18
C GLY A 40 -6.26 -2.03 -3.82
N HIS A 41 -6.36 -1.17 -4.83
CA HIS A 41 -5.21 -0.66 -5.55
C HIS A 41 -5.38 0.83 -5.82
N ASN A 42 -4.30 1.50 -6.21
CA ASN A 42 -4.33 2.90 -6.56
C ASN A 42 -5.31 3.14 -7.73
N ARG A 43 -6.23 4.08 -7.56
CA ARG A 43 -7.25 4.41 -8.55
C ARG A 43 -7.23 5.89 -8.95
N ARG A 44 -6.11 6.55 -8.72
CA ARG A 44 -5.97 7.96 -9.10
C ARG A 44 -6.33 8.18 -10.57
N VAL A 45 -5.79 7.35 -11.44
CA VAL A 45 -6.00 7.47 -12.89
C VAL A 45 -7.42 7.00 -13.27
N GLN A 46 -7.84 5.84 -12.76
CA GLN A 46 -9.12 5.25 -13.12
C GLN A 46 -10.31 6.14 -12.70
N ASP A 47 -10.26 6.67 -11.47
CA ASP A 47 -11.38 7.42 -10.89
C ASP A 47 -11.18 8.94 -10.96
N GLY A 48 -10.01 9.42 -11.40
CA GLY A 48 -9.68 10.85 -11.33
C GLY A 48 -9.64 11.36 -9.90
N ASP A 49 -9.31 10.49 -8.94
CA ASP A 49 -9.32 10.80 -7.51
C ASP A 49 -7.90 10.79 -6.94
N PRO A 50 -7.34 11.98 -6.61
CA PRO A 50 -5.98 12.08 -6.11
C PRO A 50 -5.77 11.43 -4.74
N SER A 51 -6.84 11.21 -3.98
CA SER A 51 -6.76 10.61 -2.64
C SER A 51 -6.87 9.08 -2.66
N MET A 52 -7.23 8.47 -3.78
CA MET A 52 -7.49 7.03 -3.84
C MET A 52 -6.19 6.24 -4.04
N HIS A 53 -5.37 6.24 -3.00
CA HIS A 53 -4.20 5.38 -2.88
C HIS A 53 -4.63 3.94 -2.57
N ALA A 54 -3.73 2.99 -2.80
CA ALA A 54 -4.02 1.57 -2.56
C ALA A 54 -4.42 1.30 -1.10
N GLU A 55 -3.69 1.88 -0.17
CA GLU A 55 -3.94 1.72 1.26
C GLU A 55 -5.30 2.30 1.65
N THR A 56 -5.65 3.45 1.09
CA THR A 56 -6.98 4.08 1.28
C THR A 56 -8.08 3.18 0.74
N ALA A 57 -7.89 2.61 -0.45
CA ALA A 57 -8.86 1.71 -1.06
C ALA A 57 -9.08 0.45 -0.21
N ALA A 58 -7.99 -0.14 0.28
CA ALA A 58 -8.06 -1.32 1.15
C ALA A 58 -8.77 -1.00 2.47
N PHE A 59 -8.43 0.13 3.08
CA PHE A 59 -9.03 0.59 4.32
C PHE A 59 -10.54 0.84 4.17
N ARG A 60 -10.94 1.50 3.08
CA ARG A 60 -12.36 1.71 2.73
C ARG A 60 -13.10 0.39 2.57
N ALA A 61 -12.50 -0.55 1.86
CA ALA A 61 -13.11 -1.87 1.61
C ALA A 61 -13.29 -2.66 2.91
N ALA A 62 -12.37 -2.52 3.85
CA ALA A 62 -12.47 -3.18 5.17
C ALA A 62 -13.66 -2.65 5.98
N GLY A 63 -14.02 -1.40 5.80
CA GLY A 63 -15.13 -0.79 6.50
C GLY A 63 -14.82 -0.43 7.95
N ARG A 64 -15.86 -0.11 8.69
CA ARG A 64 -15.75 0.39 10.05
C ARG A 64 -15.52 -0.74 11.06
N LEU A 65 -14.38 -0.70 11.75
CA LEU A 65 -14.06 -1.58 12.86
C LEU A 65 -14.00 -0.77 14.16
N ARG A 66 -14.17 -1.43 15.30
CA ARG A 66 -14.03 -0.78 16.61
C ARG A 66 -12.60 -0.35 16.90
N GLY A 67 -11.63 -1.11 16.40
CA GLY A 67 -10.22 -0.84 16.58
C GLY A 67 -9.40 -1.54 15.52
N TYR A 68 -8.25 -0.97 15.20
CA TYR A 68 -7.36 -1.48 14.14
C TYR A 68 -6.01 -1.95 14.68
N GLY A 69 -5.84 -1.95 16.02
CA GLY A 69 -4.55 -2.24 16.66
C GLY A 69 -3.99 -3.63 16.39
N ARG A 70 -4.86 -4.58 16.06
CA ARG A 70 -4.46 -5.95 15.72
C ARG A 70 -4.52 -6.24 14.23
N THR A 71 -4.66 -5.21 13.40
CA THR A 71 -4.67 -5.36 11.94
C THR A 71 -3.28 -5.13 11.36
N THR A 72 -3.07 -5.65 10.16
CA THR A 72 -1.84 -5.46 9.38
C THR A 72 -2.20 -4.87 8.02
N MET A 73 -1.64 -3.69 7.71
CA MET A 73 -1.72 -3.13 6.37
C MET A 73 -0.52 -3.63 5.57
N VAL A 74 -0.80 -4.29 4.45
CA VAL A 74 0.22 -4.75 3.51
C VAL A 74 0.12 -3.88 2.27
N THR A 75 1.24 -3.33 1.83
CA THR A 75 1.31 -2.46 0.65
C THR A 75 2.52 -2.82 -0.19
N THR A 76 2.37 -2.78 -1.51
CA THR A 76 3.48 -3.13 -2.42
C THR A 76 4.61 -2.10 -2.42
N LEU A 77 4.29 -0.85 -2.05
CA LEU A 77 5.26 0.26 -2.04
C LEU A 77 5.26 0.94 -0.67
N SER A 78 6.42 1.46 -0.25
CA SER A 78 6.53 2.27 0.97
C SER A 78 5.39 3.30 1.04
N PRO A 79 4.65 3.37 2.15
CA PRO A 79 3.50 4.28 2.26
C PRO A 79 3.95 5.74 2.27
N CYS A 80 3.30 6.57 1.45
CA CYS A 80 3.54 8.02 1.44
C CYS A 80 3.10 8.66 2.77
N TRP A 81 3.33 9.97 2.93
CA TRP A 81 2.93 10.68 4.15
C TRP A 81 1.43 10.59 4.42
N TYR A 82 0.60 10.66 3.38
CA TYR A 82 -0.84 10.56 3.48
C TYR A 82 -1.26 9.17 4.04
N CYS A 83 -0.74 8.09 3.46
CA CYS A 83 -1.09 6.73 3.91
C CYS A 83 -0.41 6.37 5.23
N SER A 84 0.78 6.88 5.50
CA SER A 84 1.42 6.75 6.82
C SER A 84 0.58 7.46 7.89
N GLY A 85 0.02 8.62 7.57
CA GLY A 85 -0.91 9.32 8.44
C GLY A 85 -2.17 8.49 8.74
N LEU A 86 -2.72 7.81 7.73
CA LEU A 86 -3.86 6.92 7.90
C LEU A 86 -3.53 5.80 8.90
N VAL A 87 -2.40 5.13 8.72
CA VAL A 87 -1.95 4.06 9.63
C VAL A 87 -1.86 4.58 11.06
N ARG A 88 -1.21 5.72 11.24
CA ARG A 88 -1.01 6.34 12.54
C ARG A 88 -2.32 6.80 13.16
N GLN A 89 -3.17 7.47 12.38
CA GLN A 89 -4.43 8.03 12.85
C GLN A 89 -5.37 6.96 13.40
N PHE A 90 -5.50 5.85 12.69
CA PHE A 90 -6.45 4.80 13.07
C PHE A 90 -5.82 3.69 13.91
N GLY A 91 -4.54 3.80 14.22
CA GLY A 91 -3.87 2.87 15.13
C GLY A 91 -3.65 1.47 14.55
N ILE A 92 -3.47 1.37 13.23
CA ILE A 92 -3.09 0.09 12.59
C ILE A 92 -1.77 -0.37 13.21
N GLY A 93 -1.73 -1.60 13.72
CA GLY A 93 -0.61 -2.05 14.55
C GLY A 93 0.64 -2.45 13.79
N ARG A 94 0.49 -2.88 12.54
CA ARG A 94 1.58 -3.42 11.74
C ARG A 94 1.45 -3.03 10.28
N VAL A 95 2.61 -2.78 9.64
CA VAL A 95 2.69 -2.53 8.19
C VAL A 95 3.72 -3.47 7.58
N VAL A 96 3.35 -4.12 6.50
CA VAL A 96 4.25 -4.91 5.66
C VAL A 96 4.41 -4.17 4.34
N VAL A 97 5.65 -3.87 3.98
CA VAL A 97 6.02 -3.09 2.79
C VAL A 97 6.71 -3.99 1.78
N GLY A 98 6.21 -4.04 0.56
CA GLY A 98 6.82 -4.82 -0.52
C GLY A 98 8.20 -4.30 -0.87
N GLU A 99 8.33 -2.99 -1.11
CA GLU A 99 9.63 -2.40 -1.42
C GLU A 99 9.68 -0.90 -1.05
N ALA A 100 10.87 -0.37 -0.85
CA ALA A 100 11.12 1.03 -0.55
C ALA A 100 12.31 1.59 -1.36
N ARG A 101 12.63 0.96 -2.50
CA ARG A 101 13.75 1.38 -3.38
C ARG A 101 13.33 2.41 -4.39
N THR A 102 12.17 2.21 -5.04
CA THR A 102 11.67 3.14 -6.07
C THR A 102 11.04 4.38 -5.45
N PHE A 103 10.58 4.27 -4.21
CA PHE A 103 10.04 5.37 -3.44
C PHE A 103 10.23 5.10 -1.95
N PHE A 104 10.76 6.08 -1.23
CA PHE A 104 10.96 6.02 0.22
C PHE A 104 9.99 7.00 0.87
N GLY A 105 8.92 6.47 1.47
CA GLY A 105 7.86 7.28 2.09
C GLY A 105 8.05 7.49 3.59
N GLY A 106 6.98 7.24 4.35
CA GLY A 106 6.92 7.51 5.79
C GLY A 106 7.10 6.30 6.70
N HIS A 107 7.59 5.15 6.19
CA HIS A 107 7.64 3.95 7.01
C HIS A 107 8.62 4.03 8.19
N ASP A 108 9.71 4.79 8.09
CA ASP A 108 10.61 5.02 9.23
C ASP A 108 9.92 5.85 10.31
N TRP A 109 9.16 6.86 9.91
CA TRP A 109 8.37 7.67 10.84
C TRP A 109 7.35 6.80 11.59
N LEU A 110 6.74 5.82 10.91
CA LEU A 110 5.82 4.86 11.55
C LEU A 110 6.54 4.03 12.61
N THR A 111 7.73 3.52 12.29
CA THR A 111 8.55 2.77 13.25
C THR A 111 8.87 3.61 14.49
N GLU A 112 9.22 4.87 14.30
CA GLU A 112 9.51 5.80 15.40
C GLU A 112 8.28 6.05 16.28
N HIS A 113 7.08 5.83 15.76
CA HIS A 113 5.82 6.05 16.48
C HIS A 113 5.13 4.74 16.91
N GLY A 114 5.90 3.66 17.00
CA GLY A 114 5.43 2.41 17.60
C GLY A 114 4.68 1.45 16.69
N VAL A 115 4.68 1.70 15.38
CA VAL A 115 4.11 0.76 14.41
C VAL A 115 5.18 -0.27 14.04
N GLU A 116 4.82 -1.55 14.07
CA GLU A 116 5.71 -2.62 13.62
C GLU A 116 5.78 -2.59 12.08
N VAL A 117 6.97 -2.34 11.53
CA VAL A 117 7.16 -2.25 10.08
C VAL A 117 8.13 -3.32 9.61
N THR A 118 7.73 -4.06 8.57
CA THR A 118 8.57 -5.05 7.90
C THR A 118 8.69 -4.66 6.43
N VAL A 119 9.91 -4.46 5.94
CA VAL A 119 10.19 -4.21 4.52
C VAL A 119 10.77 -5.48 3.92
N LEU A 120 10.07 -6.03 2.91
CA LEU A 120 10.44 -7.32 2.33
C LEU A 120 11.45 -7.20 1.18
N ASP A 121 11.59 -6.01 0.61
CA ASP A 121 12.47 -5.76 -0.53
C ASP A 121 12.19 -6.74 -1.69
N ASP A 122 10.92 -6.87 -2.03
CA ASP A 122 10.43 -7.85 -2.99
C ASP A 122 10.74 -7.40 -4.43
N PRO A 123 11.41 -8.25 -5.23
CA PRO A 123 11.80 -7.87 -6.59
C PRO A 123 10.61 -7.69 -7.55
N ILE A 124 9.50 -8.39 -7.33
CA ILE A 124 8.30 -8.21 -8.15
C ILE A 124 7.74 -6.81 -7.95
N CYS A 125 7.65 -6.36 -6.70
CA CYS A 125 7.18 -5.01 -6.37
C CYS A 125 8.11 -3.94 -6.95
N VAL A 126 9.43 -4.13 -6.83
CA VAL A 126 10.41 -3.22 -7.42
C VAL A 126 10.24 -3.13 -8.93
N ASN A 127 10.11 -4.26 -9.60
CA ASN A 127 10.01 -4.32 -11.07
C ASN A 127 8.71 -3.68 -11.57
N LEU A 128 7.59 -3.90 -10.89
CA LEU A 128 6.32 -3.26 -11.25
C LEU A 128 6.45 -1.74 -11.27
N MET A 129 7.05 -1.16 -10.24
CA MET A 129 7.23 0.29 -10.18
C MET A 129 8.30 0.80 -11.12
N THR A 130 9.44 0.12 -11.22
CA THR A 130 10.53 0.52 -12.13
C THR A 130 10.02 0.60 -13.57
N ASP A 131 9.30 -0.41 -14.03
CA ASP A 131 8.77 -0.46 -15.39
C ASP A 131 7.70 0.62 -15.61
N PHE A 132 6.84 0.83 -14.63
CA PHE A 132 5.79 1.86 -14.72
C PHE A 132 6.37 3.27 -14.77
N ILE A 133 7.34 3.57 -13.89
CA ILE A 133 7.99 4.89 -13.84
C ILE A 133 8.70 5.17 -15.16
N ALA A 134 9.34 4.17 -15.74
CA ALA A 134 10.00 4.33 -17.05
C ALA A 134 8.99 4.60 -18.17
N ALA A 135 7.83 3.93 -18.15
CA ALA A 135 6.81 4.06 -19.19
C ALA A 135 5.94 5.32 -19.02
N ARG A 136 5.59 5.68 -17.78
CA ARG A 136 4.66 6.76 -17.45
C ARG A 136 5.16 7.62 -16.29
N PRO A 137 6.33 8.29 -16.46
CA PRO A 137 6.84 9.18 -15.41
C PRO A 137 5.89 10.33 -15.07
N ASP A 138 5.10 10.77 -16.04
CA ASP A 138 4.10 11.82 -15.87
C ASP A 138 3.07 11.45 -14.78
N LEU A 139 2.50 10.24 -14.85
CA LEU A 139 1.51 9.77 -13.90
C LEU A 139 2.12 9.54 -12.51
N TRP A 140 3.35 9.02 -12.48
CA TRP A 140 4.02 8.76 -11.21
C TRP A 140 4.36 10.04 -10.46
N PHE A 141 4.98 11.02 -11.12
CA PHE A 141 5.33 12.28 -10.47
C PHE A 141 4.11 13.06 -10.01
N GLU A 142 3.02 13.00 -10.77
CA GLU A 142 1.75 13.58 -10.36
C GLU A 142 1.25 12.96 -9.03
N ASP A 143 1.36 11.64 -8.88
CA ASP A 143 0.87 10.93 -7.69
C ASP A 143 1.65 11.28 -6.43
N ILE A 144 2.93 11.61 -6.55
CA ILE A 144 3.78 11.99 -5.42
C ILE A 144 3.96 13.50 -5.26
N GLY A 145 3.23 14.29 -6.01
CA GLY A 145 3.24 15.75 -5.89
C GLY A 145 4.49 16.44 -6.46
N GLU A 146 5.08 15.85 -7.48
CA GLU A 146 6.30 16.39 -8.12
C GLU A 146 6.10 16.80 -9.58
#